data_ab029f7a70b2f023e881ffe532911a61
#
_entry.id   ab029f7a70b2f023e881ffe532911a61
#
_cell.length_a   1.000
_cell.length_b   1.000
_cell.length_c   1.000
_cell.angle_alpha   90.00
_cell.angle_beta   90.00
_cell.angle_gamma   90.00
#
_symmetry.space_group_name_H-M   'P 1'
#
loop_
_entity.id
_entity.type
_entity.pdbx_description
1 polymer ?
#
loop_
_entity_poly.entity_id
_entity_poly.type
_entity_poly.pdbx_seq_one_letter_code
_entity_poly.pdbx_strand_id
1 'polypeptide(L)'
;MDETRSLDDYTGYPSIKQGVHAQLPYIALDPWRGCAPMVLTESRSLAGVLRDLVSDYRARIAATNGQCGGFLRTNIAPRLEPGDRVIYLGDLDLAGNQIESNTRRVLEREIGGELRWERLALTQEQVREHNLPVIVKHDRRYKDGRPHEAVETEALRQTVLVNILRRRLDELLPEPLSRVQEREQRQRRRVVALLRAKG
;
A
#
# COMPACT_ATOMS: atom_id res chain seq x y z
N MET A 1 -1.69 -3.99 23.00
CA MET A 1 -0.51 -3.16 23.28
C MET A 1 -1.02 -1.77 23.67
N ASP A 2 -0.53 -1.20 24.74
CA ASP A 2 -0.91 0.13 25.20
C ASP A 2 -0.18 1.16 24.32
N GLU A 3 -0.88 1.71 23.32
CA GLU A 3 -0.32 2.71 22.38
C GLU A 3 -0.17 4.12 23.00
N THR A 4 -0.51 4.26 24.29
CA THR A 4 -0.44 5.55 25.00
C THR A 4 0.91 5.80 25.68
N ARG A 5 1.79 4.79 25.67
CA ARG A 5 3.13 4.88 26.28
C ARG A 5 4.18 4.73 25.20
N SER A 6 4.82 5.83 24.84
CA SER A 6 6.01 5.85 23.97
C SER A 6 7.23 6.29 24.77
N LEU A 7 8.37 5.68 24.50
CA LEU A 7 9.67 6.21 24.89
C LEU A 7 10.22 6.98 23.69
N ASP A 8 10.37 8.27 23.84
CA ASP A 8 11.00 9.12 22.84
C ASP A 8 12.49 9.25 23.17
N ASP A 9 13.34 8.70 22.32
CA ASP A 9 14.80 8.76 22.46
C ASP A 9 15.38 9.72 21.40
N TYR A 10 15.88 10.85 21.87
CA TYR A 10 16.50 11.89 21.05
C TYR A 10 18.03 11.90 21.13
N THR A 11 18.63 10.79 21.58
CA THR A 11 20.08 10.69 21.70
C THR A 11 20.74 10.73 20.33
N GLY A 12 21.84 11.47 20.23
CA GLY A 12 22.64 11.59 19.01
C GLY A 12 23.72 10.52 18.90
N TYR A 13 24.39 10.49 17.76
CA TYR A 13 25.56 9.64 17.56
C TYR A 13 26.83 10.33 18.02
N PRO A 14 27.85 9.61 18.54
CA PRO A 14 29.13 10.17 18.98
C PRO A 14 29.90 10.91 17.88
N SER A 15 29.64 10.62 16.62
CA SER A 15 30.21 11.34 15.47
C SER A 15 29.31 11.21 14.24
N ILE A 16 29.42 12.14 13.29
CA ILE A 16 28.74 12.07 11.98
C ILE A 16 29.09 10.77 11.24
N LYS A 17 30.37 10.34 11.29
CA LYS A 17 30.82 9.09 10.69
C LYS A 17 30.06 7.89 11.24
N GLN A 18 29.90 7.80 12.58
CA GLN A 18 29.15 6.72 13.22
C GLN A 18 27.65 6.83 12.89
N GLY A 19 27.08 8.02 12.86
CA GLY A 19 25.68 8.25 12.46
C GLY A 19 25.41 7.78 11.04
N VAL A 20 26.25 8.16 10.09
CA VAL A 20 26.11 7.69 8.69
C VAL A 20 26.25 6.18 8.61
N HIS A 21 27.22 5.58 9.31
CA HIS A 21 27.41 4.13 9.31
C HIS A 21 26.19 3.38 9.88
N ALA A 22 25.61 3.89 10.97
CA ALA A 22 24.43 3.31 11.60
C ALA A 22 23.16 3.44 10.73
N GLN A 23 23.02 4.56 10.03
CA GLN A 23 21.83 4.83 9.18
C GLN A 23 21.94 4.21 7.78
N LEU A 24 23.15 3.90 7.30
CA LEU A 24 23.38 3.39 5.96
C LEU A 24 22.56 2.12 5.60
N PRO A 25 22.34 1.15 6.51
CA PRO A 25 21.48 -0.01 6.24
C PRO A 25 20.01 0.35 5.94
N TYR A 26 19.54 1.49 6.45
CA TYR A 26 18.15 1.94 6.30
C TYR A 26 17.93 2.84 5.07
N ILE A 27 19.02 3.28 4.43
CA ILE A 27 18.94 4.06 3.19
C ILE A 27 18.67 3.09 2.04
N ALA A 28 17.54 3.29 1.37
CA ALA A 28 17.12 2.47 0.25
C ALA A 28 17.06 3.30 -1.04
N LEU A 29 17.31 2.64 -2.18
CA LEU A 29 17.09 3.24 -3.48
C LEU A 29 15.61 3.16 -3.84
N ASP A 30 15.11 4.19 -4.52
CA ASP A 30 13.76 4.18 -5.08
C ASP A 30 13.72 3.29 -6.35
N PRO A 31 12.92 2.22 -6.38
CA PRO A 31 12.75 1.38 -7.55
C PRO A 31 11.77 1.96 -8.57
N TRP A 32 10.98 2.97 -8.19
CA TRP A 32 9.86 3.51 -8.96
C TRP A 32 10.20 4.78 -9.77
N ARG A 33 11.41 5.31 -9.61
CA ARG A 33 11.83 6.57 -10.24
C ARG A 33 10.90 7.75 -9.91
N GLY A 34 10.45 7.83 -8.67
CA GLY A 34 9.53 8.85 -8.18
C GLY A 34 8.04 8.51 -8.32
N CYS A 35 7.67 7.49 -9.09
CA CYS A 35 6.27 7.15 -9.40
C CYS A 35 5.76 5.92 -8.62
N ALA A 36 6.08 5.83 -7.32
CA ALA A 36 5.64 4.71 -6.49
C ALA A 36 4.10 4.64 -6.38
N PRO A 37 3.49 3.45 -6.61
CA PRO A 37 2.05 3.32 -6.50
C PRO A 37 1.57 3.48 -5.06
N MET A 38 0.31 3.89 -4.90
CA MET A 38 -0.41 3.88 -3.65
C MET A 38 -1.29 2.63 -3.59
N VAL A 39 -1.05 1.76 -2.64
CA VAL A 39 -1.92 0.61 -2.34
C VAL A 39 -2.95 1.07 -1.31
N LEU A 40 -4.22 0.97 -1.64
CA LEU A 40 -5.33 1.27 -0.72
C LEU A 40 -6.12 -0.01 -0.43
N THR A 41 -6.34 -0.27 0.83
CA THR A 41 -7.18 -1.39 1.28
C THR A 41 -8.41 -0.86 2.01
N GLU A 42 -9.50 -1.61 1.98
CA GLU A 42 -10.69 -1.23 2.72
C GLU A 42 -10.49 -1.41 4.22
N SER A 43 -9.87 -2.52 4.66
CA SER A 43 -9.67 -2.85 6.07
C SER A 43 -8.22 -2.66 6.54
N ARG A 44 -8.05 -2.40 7.84
CA ARG A 44 -6.71 -2.33 8.48
C ARG A 44 -6.05 -3.70 8.57
N SER A 45 -6.83 -4.76 8.76
CA SER A 45 -6.32 -6.13 8.81
C SER A 45 -5.64 -6.48 7.50
N LEU A 46 -6.29 -6.18 6.37
CA LEU A 46 -5.73 -6.39 5.05
C LEU A 46 -4.46 -5.56 4.80
N ALA A 47 -4.46 -4.28 5.21
CA ALA A 47 -3.26 -3.45 5.13
C ALA A 47 -2.11 -4.07 5.95
N GLY A 48 -2.40 -4.62 7.13
CA GLY A 48 -1.43 -5.31 7.98
C GLY A 48 -0.79 -6.50 7.28
N VAL A 49 -1.59 -7.35 6.63
CA VAL A 49 -1.11 -8.52 5.87
C VAL A 49 -0.19 -8.14 4.71
N LEU A 50 -0.46 -7.01 4.05
CA LEU A 50 0.26 -6.59 2.85
C LEU A 50 1.43 -5.65 3.13
N ARG A 51 1.57 -5.16 4.37
CA ARG A 51 2.53 -4.11 4.74
C ARG A 51 3.98 -4.48 4.43
N ASP A 52 4.39 -5.68 4.81
CA ASP A 52 5.79 -6.12 4.63
C ASP A 52 6.13 -6.20 3.14
N LEU A 53 5.24 -6.80 2.34
CA LEU A 53 5.41 -6.85 0.89
C LEU A 53 5.54 -5.44 0.29
N VAL A 54 4.62 -4.54 0.63
CA VAL A 54 4.62 -3.17 0.09
C VAL A 54 5.88 -2.40 0.53
N SER A 55 6.34 -2.64 1.76
CA SER A 55 7.61 -2.09 2.27
C SER A 55 8.81 -2.59 1.48
N ASP A 56 8.87 -3.89 1.16
CA ASP A 56 9.96 -4.48 0.36
C ASP A 56 10.06 -3.83 -1.03
N TYR A 57 8.90 -3.51 -1.61
CA TYR A 57 8.79 -2.82 -2.90
C TYR A 57 8.96 -1.29 -2.80
N ARG A 58 9.14 -0.70 -1.62
CA ARG A 58 9.21 0.76 -1.41
C ARG A 58 7.99 1.50 -1.98
N ALA A 59 6.83 0.86 -1.97
CA ALA A 59 5.55 1.46 -2.33
C ALA A 59 4.84 2.02 -1.09
N ARG A 60 3.68 2.62 -1.28
CA ARG A 60 2.87 3.24 -0.22
C ARG A 60 1.65 2.36 0.06
N ILE A 61 1.23 2.24 1.34
CA ILE A 61 0.01 1.51 1.72
C ILE A 61 -0.77 2.26 2.78
N ALA A 62 -2.09 2.28 2.63
CA ALA A 62 -3.01 2.79 3.63
C ALA A 62 -4.34 2.02 3.63
N ALA A 63 -5.02 2.00 4.78
CA ALA A 63 -6.38 1.50 4.89
C ALA A 63 -7.38 2.67 4.89
N THR A 64 -8.44 2.57 4.10
CA THR A 64 -9.49 3.60 4.05
C THR A 64 -10.46 3.52 5.21
N ASN A 65 -10.59 2.33 5.85
CA ASN A 65 -11.48 2.10 7.00
C ASN A 65 -12.92 2.59 6.77
N GLY A 66 -13.50 2.28 5.64
CA GLY A 66 -14.77 2.82 5.23
C GLY A 66 -14.65 4.26 4.68
N GLN A 67 -15.68 5.08 4.89
CA GLN A 67 -15.72 6.44 4.32
C GLN A 67 -14.99 7.48 5.18
N CYS A 68 -13.67 7.47 5.16
CA CYS A 68 -12.82 8.34 5.96
C CYS A 68 -12.35 9.60 5.19
N GLY A 69 -13.28 10.46 4.76
CA GLY A 69 -12.98 11.64 3.93
C GLY A 69 -11.93 12.58 4.50
N GLY A 70 -11.86 12.76 5.83
CA GLY A 70 -10.82 13.56 6.49
C GLY A 70 -9.43 12.97 6.28
N PHE A 71 -9.24 11.68 6.57
CA PHE A 71 -7.97 10.99 6.40
C PHE A 71 -7.48 11.00 4.94
N LEU A 72 -8.40 10.81 3.99
CA LEU A 72 -8.07 10.86 2.56
C LEU A 72 -7.48 12.23 2.18
N ARG A 73 -8.10 13.32 2.64
CA ARG A 73 -7.67 14.69 2.34
C ARG A 73 -6.36 15.07 3.01
N THR A 74 -6.20 14.73 4.30
CA THR A 74 -5.06 15.22 5.10
C THR A 74 -3.83 14.31 4.99
N ASN A 75 -4.01 13.01 4.71
CA ASN A 75 -2.90 12.06 4.74
C ASN A 75 -2.61 11.41 3.39
N ILE A 76 -3.62 11.16 2.54
CA ILE A 76 -3.41 10.46 1.28
C ILE A 76 -3.22 11.44 0.12
N ALA A 77 -4.18 12.37 -0.08
CA ALA A 77 -4.13 13.31 -1.20
C ALA A 77 -2.81 14.12 -1.29
N PRO A 78 -2.20 14.62 -0.18
CA PRO A 78 -0.92 15.34 -0.25
C PRO A 78 0.28 14.51 -0.75
N ARG A 79 0.11 13.21 -0.93
CA ARG A 79 1.12 12.27 -1.41
C ARG A 79 0.86 11.77 -2.84
N LEU A 80 -0.15 12.33 -3.49
CA LEU A 80 -0.58 11.95 -4.82
C LEU A 80 -0.55 13.16 -5.75
N GLU A 81 -0.25 12.89 -7.00
CA GLU A 81 -0.34 13.84 -8.11
C GLU A 81 -1.26 13.30 -9.20
N PRO A 82 -1.83 14.18 -10.06
CA PRO A 82 -2.57 13.73 -11.22
C PRO A 82 -1.77 12.72 -12.07
N GLY A 83 -2.40 11.62 -12.41
CA GLY A 83 -1.76 10.52 -13.15
C GLY A 83 -1.04 9.47 -12.28
N ASP A 84 -0.98 9.65 -10.97
CA ASP A 84 -0.45 8.62 -10.06
C ASP A 84 -1.29 7.35 -10.08
N ARG A 85 -0.64 6.22 -9.81
CA ARG A 85 -1.30 4.92 -9.77
C ARG A 85 -1.81 4.59 -8.38
N VAL A 86 -3.08 4.19 -8.32
CA VAL A 86 -3.70 3.63 -7.12
C VAL A 86 -4.11 2.19 -7.40
N ILE A 87 -3.68 1.28 -6.52
CA ILE A 87 -4.06 -0.14 -6.51
C ILE A 87 -5.00 -0.34 -5.34
N TYR A 88 -6.25 -0.71 -5.61
CA TYR A 88 -7.29 -0.84 -4.59
C TYR A 88 -7.63 -2.31 -4.32
N LEU A 89 -7.78 -2.64 -3.04
CA LEU A 89 -8.26 -3.94 -2.57
C LEU A 89 -9.41 -3.71 -1.57
N GLY A 90 -10.58 -4.23 -1.89
CA GLY A 90 -11.78 -4.07 -1.06
C GLY A 90 -12.86 -5.08 -1.41
N ASP A 91 -13.90 -5.12 -0.58
CA ASP A 91 -14.99 -6.08 -0.66
C ASP A 91 -15.79 -5.96 -1.95
N LEU A 92 -16.34 -7.09 -2.39
CA LEU A 92 -17.21 -7.16 -3.54
C LEU A 92 -18.66 -7.16 -3.09
N ASP A 93 -19.12 -5.99 -2.67
CA ASP A 93 -20.53 -5.72 -2.34
C ASP A 93 -20.87 -4.25 -2.65
N LEU A 94 -22.12 -3.86 -2.41
CA LEU A 94 -22.56 -2.48 -2.67
C LEU A 94 -21.79 -1.48 -1.81
N ALA A 95 -21.53 -1.82 -0.54
CA ALA A 95 -20.81 -0.96 0.39
C ALA A 95 -19.36 -0.73 -0.07
N GLY A 96 -18.64 -1.82 -0.39
CA GLY A 96 -17.27 -1.77 -0.89
C GLY A 96 -17.15 -0.98 -2.19
N ASN A 97 -18.08 -1.18 -3.13
CA ASN A 97 -18.12 -0.41 -4.38
C ASN A 97 -18.38 1.09 -4.15
N GLN A 98 -19.22 1.43 -3.18
CA GLN A 98 -19.46 2.84 -2.81
C GLN A 98 -18.26 3.46 -2.11
N ILE A 99 -17.61 2.70 -1.21
CA ILE A 99 -16.37 3.14 -0.53
C ILE A 99 -15.28 3.40 -1.57
N GLU A 100 -15.06 2.50 -2.50
CA GLU A 100 -14.08 2.66 -3.58
C GLU A 100 -14.38 3.91 -4.44
N SER A 101 -15.61 4.00 -4.97
CA SER A 101 -16.02 5.11 -5.83
C SER A 101 -15.92 6.46 -5.11
N ASN A 102 -16.29 6.51 -3.82
CA ASN A 102 -16.17 7.72 -3.02
C ASN A 102 -14.72 8.07 -2.72
N THR A 103 -13.89 7.07 -2.41
CA THR A 103 -12.46 7.23 -2.15
C THR A 103 -11.77 7.84 -3.37
N ARG A 104 -11.98 7.24 -4.55
CA ARG A 104 -11.44 7.74 -5.81
C ARG A 104 -11.88 9.18 -6.07
N ARG A 105 -13.19 9.45 -6.01
CA ARG A 105 -13.74 10.79 -6.26
C ARG A 105 -13.19 11.85 -5.30
N VAL A 106 -13.01 11.52 -4.01
CA VAL A 106 -12.45 12.46 -3.03
C VAL A 106 -11.01 12.75 -3.36
N LEU A 107 -10.19 11.74 -3.64
CA LEU A 107 -8.77 11.92 -3.97
C LEU A 107 -8.60 12.72 -5.27
N GLU A 108 -9.28 12.35 -6.35
CA GLU A 108 -9.20 13.05 -7.65
C GLU A 108 -9.62 14.52 -7.54
N ARG A 109 -10.64 14.81 -6.72
CA ARG A 109 -11.04 16.20 -6.45
C ARG A 109 -9.98 16.98 -5.67
N GLU A 110 -9.37 16.38 -4.65
CA GLU A 110 -8.37 17.07 -3.81
C GLU A 110 -7.06 17.35 -4.57
N ILE A 111 -6.66 16.44 -5.46
CA ILE A 111 -5.45 16.63 -6.29
C ILE A 111 -5.70 17.43 -7.58
N GLY A 112 -6.95 17.69 -7.92
CA GLY A 112 -7.33 18.42 -9.12
C GLY A 112 -7.09 17.68 -10.44
N GLY A 113 -7.13 16.32 -10.43
CA GLY A 113 -6.89 15.52 -11.63
C GLY A 113 -7.22 14.05 -11.45
N GLU A 114 -7.13 13.29 -12.54
CA GLU A 114 -7.44 11.86 -12.56
C GLU A 114 -6.30 11.00 -12.03
N LEU A 115 -6.65 9.87 -11.38
CA LEU A 115 -5.74 8.82 -10.94
C LEU A 115 -5.83 7.61 -11.88
N ARG A 116 -4.71 6.93 -12.10
CA ARG A 116 -4.70 5.61 -12.73
C ARG A 116 -5.17 4.57 -11.73
N TRP A 117 -6.49 4.44 -11.60
CA TRP A 117 -7.14 3.60 -10.61
C TRP A 117 -7.31 2.18 -11.10
N GLU A 118 -6.95 1.21 -10.26
CA GLU A 118 -7.07 -0.23 -10.53
C GLU A 118 -7.60 -0.96 -9.30
N ARG A 119 -8.75 -1.64 -9.44
CA ARG A 119 -9.20 -2.64 -8.46
C ARG A 119 -8.45 -3.95 -8.70
N LEU A 120 -7.53 -4.28 -7.80
CA LEU A 120 -6.74 -5.50 -7.88
C LEU A 120 -7.43 -6.70 -7.23
N ALA A 121 -8.16 -6.47 -6.14
CA ALA A 121 -9.02 -7.41 -5.42
C ALA A 121 -10.14 -6.65 -4.68
N LEU A 122 -11.32 -7.22 -4.47
CA LEU A 122 -11.81 -8.49 -4.96
C LEU A 122 -12.55 -8.29 -6.29
N THR A 123 -12.35 -9.19 -7.25
CA THR A 123 -13.05 -9.15 -8.54
C THR A 123 -14.00 -10.34 -8.70
N GLN A 124 -14.97 -10.25 -9.62
CA GLN A 124 -15.91 -11.33 -9.92
C GLN A 124 -15.19 -12.59 -10.44
N GLU A 125 -14.10 -12.40 -11.20
CA GLU A 125 -13.28 -13.50 -11.73
C GLU A 125 -12.62 -14.26 -10.58
N GLN A 126 -12.04 -13.54 -9.62
CA GLN A 126 -11.40 -14.15 -8.45
C GLN A 126 -12.39 -14.91 -7.56
N VAL A 127 -13.62 -14.42 -7.42
CA VAL A 127 -14.69 -15.13 -6.70
C VAL A 127 -14.97 -16.50 -7.35
N ARG A 128 -15.06 -16.54 -8.68
CA ARG A 128 -15.29 -17.78 -9.42
C ARG A 128 -14.08 -18.70 -9.40
N GLU A 129 -12.89 -18.16 -9.69
CA GLU A 129 -11.64 -18.93 -9.75
C GLU A 129 -11.31 -19.62 -8.44
N HIS A 130 -11.51 -18.91 -7.31
CA HIS A 130 -11.20 -19.43 -5.99
C HIS A 130 -12.41 -20.04 -5.26
N ASN A 131 -13.57 -20.12 -5.91
CA ASN A 131 -14.83 -20.62 -5.34
C ASN A 131 -15.11 -20.02 -3.94
N LEU A 132 -15.04 -18.68 -3.87
CA LEU A 132 -15.13 -17.98 -2.59
C LEU A 132 -16.55 -18.05 -2.02
N PRO A 133 -16.70 -18.12 -0.68
CA PRO A 133 -18.01 -18.15 -0.04
C PRO A 133 -18.73 -16.83 -0.26
N VAL A 134 -19.94 -16.92 -0.79
CA VAL A 134 -20.86 -15.78 -0.95
C VAL A 134 -21.73 -15.71 0.29
N ILE A 135 -21.77 -14.54 0.91
CA ILE A 135 -22.71 -14.23 2.00
C ILE A 135 -23.85 -13.37 1.46
N VAL A 136 -25.03 -13.53 2.07
CA VAL A 136 -26.21 -12.75 1.70
C VAL A 136 -26.38 -11.64 2.71
N LYS A 137 -26.25 -10.39 2.26
CA LYS A 137 -26.42 -9.19 3.10
C LYS A 137 -27.75 -8.50 2.78
N HIS A 138 -28.49 -8.15 3.82
CA HIS A 138 -29.63 -7.22 3.74
C HIS A 138 -29.10 -5.80 3.99
N ASP A 139 -28.81 -5.06 2.93
CA ASP A 139 -28.31 -3.69 3.05
C ASP A 139 -29.45 -2.70 2.72
N ARG A 140 -29.80 -1.83 3.69
CA ARG A 140 -30.83 -0.79 3.53
C ARG A 140 -30.53 0.21 2.41
N ARG A 141 -29.31 0.24 1.90
CA ARG A 141 -28.90 1.05 0.74
C ARG A 141 -29.46 0.51 -0.57
N TYR A 142 -29.78 -0.77 -0.65
CA TYR A 142 -30.54 -1.31 -1.75
C TYR A 142 -32.04 -0.93 -1.58
N LYS A 143 -32.52 -0.09 -2.48
CA LYS A 143 -33.91 0.40 -2.44
C LYS A 143 -34.94 -0.66 -2.83
N ASP A 144 -34.50 -1.80 -3.36
CA ASP A 144 -35.35 -2.92 -3.78
C ASP A 144 -35.77 -3.84 -2.63
N GLY A 145 -35.20 -3.65 -1.43
CA GLY A 145 -35.47 -4.44 -0.23
C GLY A 145 -35.06 -5.90 -0.33
N ARG A 146 -34.29 -6.28 -1.37
CA ARG A 146 -33.84 -7.67 -1.59
C ARG A 146 -32.50 -7.92 -0.93
N PRO A 147 -32.22 -9.20 -0.56
CA PRO A 147 -30.89 -9.60 -0.16
C PRO A 147 -29.95 -9.59 -1.38
N HIS A 148 -28.72 -9.16 -1.18
CA HIS A 148 -27.69 -9.12 -2.22
C HIS A 148 -26.48 -9.93 -1.83
N GLU A 149 -25.85 -10.52 -2.82
CA GLU A 149 -24.60 -11.27 -2.66
C GLU A 149 -23.46 -10.32 -2.29
N ALA A 150 -22.63 -10.75 -1.36
CA ALA A 150 -21.44 -10.05 -0.92
C ALA A 150 -20.30 -11.06 -0.72
N VAL A 151 -19.09 -10.66 -1.08
CA VAL A 151 -17.89 -11.45 -0.81
C VAL A 151 -16.85 -10.53 -0.17
N GLU A 152 -16.34 -10.93 0.99
CA GLU A 152 -15.33 -10.18 1.72
C GLU A 152 -13.94 -10.49 1.15
N THR A 153 -13.07 -9.50 1.09
CA THR A 153 -11.70 -9.65 0.58
C THR A 153 -10.90 -10.66 1.40
N GLU A 154 -11.18 -10.74 2.69
CA GLU A 154 -10.59 -11.71 3.62
C GLU A 154 -11.00 -13.17 3.35
N ALA A 155 -11.99 -13.41 2.50
CA ALA A 155 -12.33 -14.76 2.02
C ALA A 155 -11.22 -15.35 1.13
N LEU A 156 -10.43 -14.52 0.46
CA LEU A 156 -9.19 -14.95 -0.19
C LEU A 156 -8.12 -15.30 0.86
N ARG A 157 -7.43 -16.41 0.64
CA ARG A 157 -6.27 -16.75 1.48
C ARG A 157 -5.23 -15.64 1.41
N GLN A 158 -4.65 -15.27 2.54
CA GLN A 158 -3.62 -14.22 2.62
C GLN A 158 -2.47 -14.44 1.63
N THR A 159 -2.02 -15.69 1.47
CA THR A 159 -0.96 -16.04 0.50
C THR A 159 -1.36 -15.72 -0.94
N VAL A 160 -2.63 -15.89 -1.31
CA VAL A 160 -3.15 -15.55 -2.64
C VAL A 160 -3.14 -14.03 -2.82
N LEU A 161 -3.64 -13.27 -1.86
CA LEU A 161 -3.64 -11.79 -1.89
C LEU A 161 -2.21 -11.23 -2.02
N VAL A 162 -1.29 -11.75 -1.20
CA VAL A 162 0.14 -11.36 -1.26
C VAL A 162 0.72 -11.66 -2.65
N ASN A 163 0.43 -12.83 -3.24
CA ASN A 163 0.95 -13.20 -4.56
C ASN A 163 0.34 -12.37 -5.70
N ILE A 164 -0.95 -12.06 -5.64
CA ILE A 164 -1.62 -11.19 -6.62
C ILE A 164 -0.96 -9.80 -6.59
N LEU A 165 -0.80 -9.21 -5.40
CA LEU A 165 -0.17 -7.89 -5.27
C LEU A 165 1.30 -7.93 -5.69
N ARG A 166 2.07 -8.96 -5.29
CA ARG A 166 3.47 -9.12 -5.69
C ARG A 166 3.62 -9.14 -7.20
N ARG A 167 2.85 -9.99 -7.88
CA ARG A 167 2.87 -10.06 -9.35
C ARG A 167 2.59 -8.70 -9.97
N ARG A 168 1.58 -8.00 -9.46
CA ARG A 168 1.22 -6.70 -9.98
C ARG A 168 2.31 -5.65 -9.77
N LEU A 169 2.93 -5.64 -8.61
CA LEU A 169 4.05 -4.73 -8.34
C LEU A 169 5.26 -5.05 -9.23
N ASP A 170 5.58 -6.33 -9.44
CA ASP A 170 6.64 -6.76 -10.36
C ASP A 170 6.40 -6.28 -11.80
N GLU A 171 5.15 -6.40 -12.31
CA GLU A 171 4.76 -5.94 -13.64
C GLU A 171 4.88 -4.42 -13.82
N LEU A 172 4.69 -3.67 -12.73
CA LEU A 172 4.71 -2.20 -12.76
C LEU A 172 6.11 -1.61 -12.59
N LEU A 173 7.05 -2.38 -12.05
CA LEU A 173 8.43 -1.92 -11.83
C LEU A 173 9.14 -1.63 -13.17
N PRO A 174 9.85 -0.48 -13.27
CA PRO A 174 10.67 -0.15 -14.45
C PRO A 174 11.82 -1.15 -14.71
N GLU A 175 12.27 -1.84 -13.67
CA GLU A 175 13.30 -2.88 -13.71
C GLU A 175 13.09 -3.88 -12.56
N PRO A 176 13.58 -5.12 -12.67
CA PRO A 176 13.45 -6.11 -11.58
C PRO A 176 13.99 -5.57 -10.25
N LEU A 177 13.23 -5.79 -9.16
CA LEU A 177 13.61 -5.33 -7.81
C LEU A 177 15.00 -5.83 -7.39
N SER A 178 15.37 -7.05 -7.77
CA SER A 178 16.70 -7.63 -7.50
C SER A 178 17.85 -6.77 -8.04
N ARG A 179 17.71 -6.20 -9.24
CA ARG A 179 18.72 -5.30 -9.82
C ARG A 179 18.89 -4.00 -9.02
N VAL A 180 17.77 -3.47 -8.53
CA VAL A 180 17.78 -2.28 -7.65
C VAL A 180 18.52 -2.60 -6.35
N GLN A 181 18.20 -3.75 -5.74
CA GLN A 181 18.83 -4.23 -4.51
C GLN A 181 20.34 -4.49 -4.68
N GLU A 182 20.76 -5.10 -5.78
CA GLU A 182 22.19 -5.29 -6.10
C GLU A 182 22.92 -3.95 -6.24
N ARG A 183 22.30 -2.98 -6.91
CA ARG A 183 22.87 -1.63 -7.06
C ARG A 183 22.96 -0.92 -5.71
N GLU A 184 21.95 -1.04 -4.87
CA GLU A 184 21.91 -0.52 -3.51
C GLU A 184 23.06 -1.08 -2.66
N GLN A 185 23.22 -2.42 -2.64
CA GLN A 185 24.30 -3.09 -1.90
C GLN A 185 25.69 -2.66 -2.40
N ARG A 186 25.87 -2.50 -3.71
CA ARG A 186 27.13 -2.02 -4.30
C ARG A 186 27.46 -0.61 -3.86
N GLN A 187 26.45 0.28 -3.86
CA GLN A 187 26.64 1.66 -3.40
C GLN A 187 26.94 1.72 -1.89
N ARG A 188 26.23 0.95 -1.07
CA ARG A 188 26.52 0.87 0.38
C ARG A 188 27.96 0.42 0.65
N ARG A 189 28.45 -0.63 -0.04
CA ARG A 189 29.85 -1.09 0.09
C ARG A 189 30.85 0.00 -0.25
N ARG A 190 30.60 0.81 -1.29
CA ARG A 190 31.45 1.95 -1.66
C ARG A 190 31.47 3.01 -0.56
N VAL A 191 30.33 3.38 -0.02
CA VAL A 191 30.23 4.37 1.07
C VAL A 191 30.99 3.89 2.31
N VAL A 192 30.80 2.62 2.70
CA VAL A 192 31.56 2.02 3.83
C VAL A 192 33.07 2.08 3.59
N ALA A 193 33.52 1.75 2.39
CA ALA A 193 34.96 1.81 2.04
C ALA A 193 35.50 3.25 2.16
N LEU A 194 34.75 4.26 1.67
CA LEU A 194 35.14 5.67 1.78
C LEU A 194 35.20 6.15 3.25
N LEU A 195 34.27 5.72 4.07
CA LEU A 195 34.26 6.05 5.50
C LEU A 195 35.43 5.43 6.27
N ARG A 196 35.94 4.27 5.81
CA ARG A 196 37.12 3.61 6.38
C ARG A 196 38.42 4.26 5.95
N ALA A 197 38.53 4.68 4.68
CA ALA A 197 39.76 5.23 4.12
C ALA A 197 40.11 6.64 4.66
N LYS A 198 39.16 7.36 5.24
CA LYS A 198 39.32 8.73 5.78
C LYS A 198 39.35 8.77 7.32
N GLY A 199 39.56 7.69 7.96
CA GLY A 199 39.75 7.57 9.40
C GLY A 199 41.03 6.84 9.74
#